data_b4576f7932e7fa714bc9d4cfb936d8a3
#
_entry.id   b4576f7932e7fa714bc9d4cfb936d8a3
#
_cell.length_a   1.000
_cell.length_b   1.000
_cell.length_c   1.000
_cell.angle_alpha   90.00
_cell.angle_beta   90.00
_cell.angle_gamma   90.00
#
_symmetry.space_group_name_H-M   'P 1'
#
loop_
_entity.id
_entity.type
_entity.pdbx_description
1 polymer ?
#
loop_
_entity_poly.entity_id
_entity_poly.type
_entity_poly.pdbx_seq_one_letter_code
_entity_poly.pdbx_strand_id
1 'polypeptide(L)'
;MADKEVITPASSFSEQGSINALEFFVRSMINGIVNTAIPVRVDSIERPAEGGGAAYLKATPLIQQRNAAGDALPCVPIPRLRWFRLQHGTAAIICDPKVGDIGLAVVAHQDVSNLDGGSEPQPPNSFRTFDLSDGFYIGGFWGSAPKTFIRIEDSGDVTITAPQAVTVNTKNATVNASVATVINTPKTTITGDTYIDKTLNVTGRITGAGGITVSGGSGGSSVRGNFKLEGSMSATGDVVAGGKSLMKHTHKGDSGGNTGVPN
;
A
#
# COMPACT_ATOMS: atom_id res chain seq x y z
N MET A 1 8.25 -6.32 -50.20
CA MET A 1 8.19 -5.18 -49.26
C MET A 1 7.17 -4.23 -49.82
N ALA A 2 6.00 -4.13 -49.19
CA ALA A 2 4.99 -3.18 -49.66
C ALA A 2 5.46 -1.79 -49.27
N ASP A 3 5.56 -0.88 -50.24
CA ASP A 3 5.81 0.54 -50.02
C ASP A 3 4.77 1.08 -49.05
N LYS A 4 5.23 1.53 -47.90
CA LYS A 4 4.39 2.18 -46.91
C LYS A 4 4.12 3.58 -47.47
N GLU A 5 2.96 3.77 -48.07
CA GLU A 5 2.51 5.08 -48.52
C GLU A 5 2.57 6.06 -47.35
N VAL A 6 3.52 6.97 -47.41
CA VAL A 6 3.71 8.04 -46.41
C VAL A 6 2.60 9.05 -46.67
N ILE A 7 1.49 8.93 -45.96
CA ILE A 7 0.42 9.95 -45.97
C ILE A 7 1.01 11.22 -45.35
N THR A 8 1.51 12.12 -46.18
CA THR A 8 1.84 13.47 -45.72
C THR A 8 0.56 14.29 -45.63
N PRO A 9 0.40 15.16 -44.62
CA PRO A 9 -0.81 16.01 -44.51
C PRO A 9 -1.08 16.90 -45.71
N ALA A 10 -0.11 17.03 -46.63
CA ALA A 10 -0.13 17.93 -47.79
C ALA A 10 -0.75 17.35 -49.07
N SER A 11 -1.15 16.05 -49.11
CA SER A 11 -1.24 15.40 -50.41
C SER A 11 -2.55 15.53 -51.17
N SER A 12 -3.63 16.08 -50.65
CA SER A 12 -4.87 16.14 -51.46
C SER A 12 -5.77 17.36 -51.29
N PHE A 13 -5.55 18.21 -50.29
CA PHE A 13 -6.43 19.33 -50.00
C PHE A 13 -5.85 20.72 -50.32
N SER A 14 -4.54 20.85 -50.55
CA SER A 14 -3.91 22.13 -50.82
C SER A 14 -4.07 22.62 -52.27
N GLU A 15 -4.51 21.75 -53.18
CA GLU A 15 -4.57 22.08 -54.62
C GLU A 15 -5.94 22.51 -55.13
N GLN A 16 -7.02 22.41 -54.36
CA GLN A 16 -8.40 22.71 -54.82
C GLN A 16 -9.13 23.76 -53.99
N GLY A 17 -8.83 25.03 -54.28
CA GLY A 17 -9.61 26.19 -53.85
C GLY A 17 -9.15 26.81 -52.52
N SER A 18 -9.43 28.10 -52.35
CA SER A 18 -8.99 28.94 -51.22
C SER A 18 -9.50 28.48 -49.86
N ILE A 19 -10.70 27.85 -49.82
CA ILE A 19 -11.29 27.34 -48.58
C ILE A 19 -10.53 26.11 -48.07
N ASN A 20 -10.18 25.18 -48.96
CA ASN A 20 -9.43 24.00 -48.62
C ASN A 20 -7.98 24.32 -48.15
N ALA A 21 -7.35 25.32 -48.77
CA ALA A 21 -6.04 25.85 -48.37
C ALA A 21 -6.09 26.50 -46.98
N LEU A 22 -7.18 27.25 -46.68
CA LEU A 22 -7.39 27.84 -45.35
C LEU A 22 -7.63 26.76 -44.28
N GLU A 23 -8.46 25.79 -44.58
CA GLU A 23 -8.72 24.66 -43.67
C GLU A 23 -7.42 23.89 -43.38
N PHE A 24 -6.63 23.57 -44.39
CA PHE A 24 -5.31 22.93 -44.23
C PHE A 24 -4.39 23.77 -43.35
N PHE A 25 -4.33 25.09 -43.60
CA PHE A 25 -3.49 26.00 -42.83
C PHE A 25 -3.91 26.06 -41.35
N VAL A 26 -5.23 26.20 -41.08
CA VAL A 26 -5.76 26.24 -39.73
C VAL A 26 -5.50 24.91 -39.02
N ARG A 27 -5.74 23.76 -39.66
CA ARG A 27 -5.46 22.45 -39.09
C ARG A 27 -3.96 22.25 -38.80
N SER A 28 -3.10 22.69 -39.71
CA SER A 28 -1.66 22.61 -39.50
C SER A 28 -1.18 23.48 -38.34
N MET A 29 -1.73 24.69 -38.21
CA MET A 29 -1.46 25.55 -37.06
C MET A 29 -1.95 24.91 -35.73
N ILE A 30 -3.18 24.43 -35.69
CA ILE A 30 -3.73 23.79 -34.50
C ILE A 30 -2.86 22.58 -34.11
N ASN A 31 -2.56 21.70 -35.05
CA ASN A 31 -1.75 20.50 -34.79
C ASN A 31 -0.31 20.82 -34.38
N GLY A 32 0.24 21.97 -34.77
CA GLY A 32 1.59 22.40 -34.41
C GLY A 32 1.66 23.13 -33.05
N ILE A 33 0.56 23.72 -32.60
CA ILE A 33 0.55 24.57 -31.40
C ILE A 33 -0.11 23.88 -30.21
N VAL A 34 -1.20 23.12 -30.45
CA VAL A 34 -2.03 22.56 -29.37
C VAL A 34 -1.47 21.24 -28.88
N ASN A 35 -0.75 21.28 -27.76
CA ASN A 35 -0.36 20.09 -27.02
C ASN A 35 -1.44 19.80 -25.95
N THR A 36 -1.99 18.58 -25.90
CA THR A 36 -3.02 18.20 -24.94
C THR A 36 -2.49 17.17 -23.93
N ALA A 37 -2.24 15.95 -24.40
CA ALA A 37 -1.67 14.88 -23.60
C ALA A 37 -0.75 14.03 -24.49
N ILE A 38 0.45 13.76 -24.01
CA ILE A 38 1.45 12.98 -24.74
C ILE A 38 2.04 11.89 -23.84
N PRO A 39 2.30 10.68 -24.38
CA PRO A 39 3.05 9.66 -23.66
C PRO A 39 4.48 10.12 -23.42
N VAL A 40 4.95 9.99 -22.19
CA VAL A 40 6.31 10.36 -21.79
C VAL A 40 6.94 9.28 -20.93
N ARG A 41 8.28 9.22 -20.95
CA ARG A 41 9.07 8.40 -20.05
C ARG A 41 9.80 9.31 -19.07
N VAL A 42 9.80 8.92 -17.80
CA VAL A 42 10.52 9.62 -16.72
C VAL A 42 12.02 9.42 -16.86
N ASP A 43 12.78 10.50 -16.97
CA ASP A 43 14.25 10.47 -17.09
C ASP A 43 14.96 10.75 -15.77
N SER A 44 14.43 11.69 -14.97
CA SER A 44 14.94 12.00 -13.64
C SER A 44 13.85 12.58 -12.74
N ILE A 45 14.06 12.54 -11.44
CA ILE A 45 13.11 12.99 -10.42
C ILE A 45 13.82 13.91 -9.44
N GLU A 46 13.26 15.11 -9.26
CA GLU A 46 13.66 16.07 -8.25
C GLU A 46 12.65 16.02 -7.11
N ARG A 47 13.05 15.42 -5.99
CA ARG A 47 12.22 15.40 -4.77
C ARG A 47 12.53 16.61 -3.93
N PRO A 48 11.52 17.26 -3.32
CA PRO A 48 11.79 18.29 -2.33
C PRO A 48 12.53 17.68 -1.14
N ALA A 49 13.36 18.49 -0.47
CA ALA A 49 13.93 18.12 0.81
C ALA A 49 12.79 17.80 1.82
N GLU A 50 13.10 16.99 2.84
CA GLU A 50 12.13 16.66 3.90
C GLU A 50 11.49 17.94 4.44
N GLY A 51 10.15 18.02 4.35
CA GLY A 51 9.40 19.17 4.89
C GLY A 51 8.49 19.89 3.90
N GLY A 52 8.43 19.52 2.65
CA GLY A 52 7.48 20.09 1.69
C GLY A 52 8.14 20.80 0.52
N GLY A 53 7.35 21.10 -0.47
CA GLY A 53 7.72 21.70 -1.75
C GLY A 53 7.17 20.91 -2.92
N ALA A 54 7.09 21.52 -4.09
CA ALA A 54 6.63 20.84 -5.28
C ALA A 54 7.69 19.83 -5.75
N ALA A 55 7.27 18.61 -5.98
CA ALA A 55 8.08 17.58 -6.59
C ALA A 55 7.99 17.67 -8.12
N TYR A 56 9.12 17.60 -8.79
CA TYR A 56 9.23 17.71 -10.25
C TYR A 56 9.96 16.52 -10.84
N LEU A 57 9.65 16.23 -12.08
CA LEU A 57 10.39 15.26 -12.88
C LEU A 57 10.73 15.83 -14.25
N LYS A 58 11.79 15.30 -14.84
CA LYS A 58 12.13 15.47 -16.25
C LYS A 58 11.63 14.26 -17.01
N ALA A 59 11.02 14.47 -18.17
CA ALA A 59 10.50 13.38 -18.98
C ALA A 59 10.76 13.61 -20.47
N THR A 60 10.94 12.53 -21.24
CA THR A 60 11.08 12.55 -22.68
C THR A 60 9.81 12.06 -23.34
N PRO A 61 9.22 12.82 -24.29
CA PRO A 61 8.13 12.35 -25.12
C PRO A 61 8.49 11.05 -25.87
N LEU A 62 7.52 10.13 -25.97
CA LEU A 62 7.70 8.85 -26.65
C LEU A 62 7.18 8.86 -28.09
N ILE A 63 6.44 9.91 -28.47
CA ILE A 63 5.96 10.10 -29.85
C ILE A 63 6.82 11.17 -30.51
N GLN A 64 7.53 10.80 -31.56
CA GLN A 64 8.33 11.70 -32.36
C GLN A 64 7.46 12.51 -33.30
N GLN A 65 7.74 13.79 -33.40
CA GLN A 65 7.19 14.64 -34.46
C GLN A 65 7.86 14.29 -35.79
N ARG A 66 7.20 14.62 -36.89
CA ARG A 66 7.76 14.48 -38.25
C ARG A 66 7.92 15.83 -38.91
N ASN A 67 8.98 15.99 -39.67
CA ASN A 67 9.15 17.15 -40.52
C ASN A 67 8.26 17.06 -41.79
N ALA A 68 8.25 18.09 -42.63
CA ALA A 68 7.46 18.12 -43.85
C ALA A 68 7.88 17.03 -44.86
N ALA A 69 9.10 16.51 -44.78
CA ALA A 69 9.57 15.40 -45.60
C ALA A 69 9.18 14.01 -45.05
N GLY A 70 8.54 13.96 -43.87
CA GLY A 70 8.12 12.73 -43.22
C GLY A 70 9.18 12.11 -42.29
N ASP A 71 10.35 12.74 -42.12
CA ASP A 71 11.40 12.24 -41.26
C ASP A 71 11.05 12.46 -39.78
N ALA A 72 11.39 11.52 -38.95
CA ALA A 72 11.20 11.62 -37.51
C ALA A 72 12.18 12.63 -36.89
N LEU A 73 11.66 13.56 -36.11
CA LEU A 73 12.47 14.52 -35.37
C LEU A 73 12.80 13.97 -33.97
N PRO A 74 13.99 14.23 -33.44
CA PRO A 74 14.32 13.81 -32.07
C PRO A 74 13.42 14.49 -31.06
N CYS A 75 12.98 13.73 -30.04
CA CYS A 75 12.20 14.28 -28.96
C CYS A 75 13.08 15.16 -28.05
N VAL A 76 12.59 16.36 -27.74
CA VAL A 76 13.20 17.24 -26.76
C VAL A 76 12.65 16.89 -25.38
N PRO A 77 13.50 16.61 -24.38
CA PRO A 77 13.05 16.36 -23.02
C PRO A 77 12.34 17.56 -22.42
N ILE A 78 11.25 17.32 -21.71
CA ILE A 78 10.53 18.32 -20.93
C ILE A 78 11.26 18.46 -19.59
N PRO A 79 11.83 19.63 -19.28
CA PRO A 79 12.76 19.75 -18.16
C PRO A 79 12.09 19.66 -16.79
N ARG A 80 10.81 20.00 -16.69
CA ARG A 80 10.14 20.15 -15.41
C ARG A 80 8.64 19.89 -15.55
N LEU A 81 8.16 18.78 -14.96
CA LEU A 81 6.74 18.45 -14.84
C LEU A 81 6.41 18.16 -13.37
N ARG A 82 5.30 18.68 -12.88
CA ARG A 82 4.74 18.25 -11.60
C ARG A 82 4.06 16.90 -11.81
N TRP A 83 4.12 15.98 -10.83
CA TRP A 83 3.34 14.75 -10.93
C TRP A 83 2.08 14.77 -10.09
N PHE A 84 1.08 14.08 -10.60
CA PHE A 84 -0.19 13.89 -9.92
C PHE A 84 -0.05 12.97 -8.70
N ARG A 85 -0.67 13.34 -7.61
CA ARG A 85 -0.94 12.49 -6.46
C ARG A 85 -2.44 12.45 -6.20
N LEU A 86 -2.97 11.28 -5.84
CA LEU A 86 -4.34 11.18 -5.35
C LEU A 86 -4.36 11.72 -3.91
N GLN A 87 -4.61 13.00 -3.79
CA GLN A 87 -4.56 13.72 -2.52
C GLN A 87 -5.74 14.67 -2.36
N HIS A 88 -6.32 14.68 -1.16
CA HIS A 88 -7.36 15.60 -0.74
C HIS A 88 -7.06 16.11 0.67
N GLY A 89 -6.82 17.41 0.82
CA GLY A 89 -6.38 17.99 2.07
C GLY A 89 -5.09 17.33 2.58
N THR A 90 -5.14 16.75 3.78
CA THR A 90 -4.00 16.07 4.41
C THR A 90 -3.96 14.55 4.17
N ALA A 91 -4.92 13.99 3.42
CA ALA A 91 -5.00 12.56 3.11
C ALA A 91 -4.54 12.28 1.68
N ALA A 92 -3.67 11.28 1.49
CA ALA A 92 -3.14 10.92 0.18
C ALA A 92 -2.86 9.44 0.04
N ILE A 93 -2.91 8.95 -1.22
CA ILE A 93 -2.27 7.70 -1.65
C ILE A 93 -0.99 8.11 -2.35
N ILE A 94 0.16 7.75 -1.77
CA ILE A 94 1.46 8.14 -2.29
C ILE A 94 2.06 6.96 -3.05
N CYS A 95 2.17 7.12 -4.38
CA CYS A 95 2.86 6.22 -5.29
C CYS A 95 3.70 7.07 -6.23
N ASP A 96 4.89 7.44 -5.77
CA ASP A 96 5.76 8.34 -6.53
C ASP A 96 6.34 7.65 -7.76
N PRO A 97 6.49 8.37 -8.89
CA PRO A 97 7.09 7.85 -10.11
C PRO A 97 8.56 7.45 -9.89
N LYS A 98 9.04 6.57 -10.74
CA LYS A 98 10.45 6.15 -10.82
C LYS A 98 11.02 6.44 -12.19
N VAL A 99 12.33 6.58 -12.27
CA VAL A 99 13.03 6.68 -13.55
C VAL A 99 12.73 5.45 -14.40
N GLY A 100 12.35 5.69 -15.65
CA GLY A 100 11.92 4.67 -16.60
C GLY A 100 10.41 4.44 -16.65
N ASP A 101 9.63 4.97 -15.70
CA ASP A 101 8.17 4.86 -15.73
C ASP A 101 7.59 5.60 -16.95
N ILE A 102 6.53 5.04 -17.50
CA ILE A 102 5.80 5.61 -18.63
C ILE A 102 4.44 6.10 -18.15
N GLY A 103 4.10 7.33 -18.54
CA GLY A 103 2.83 7.95 -18.23
C GLY A 103 2.43 8.96 -19.28
N LEU A 104 1.51 9.85 -18.94
CA LEU A 104 1.08 10.97 -19.76
C LEU A 104 1.56 12.30 -19.16
N ALA A 105 2.08 13.18 -20.01
CA ALA A 105 2.15 14.59 -19.71
C ALA A 105 0.86 15.24 -20.22
N VAL A 106 0.06 15.78 -19.32
CA VAL A 106 -1.18 16.53 -19.62
C VAL A 106 -0.83 18.00 -19.53
N VAL A 107 -1.06 18.73 -20.61
CA VAL A 107 -0.57 20.10 -20.78
C VAL A 107 -1.68 21.10 -20.44
N ALA A 108 -1.34 22.11 -19.63
CA ALA A 108 -2.26 23.20 -19.33
C ALA A 108 -2.41 24.13 -20.54
N HIS A 109 -3.60 24.73 -20.64
CA HIS A 109 -3.87 25.70 -21.72
C HIS A 109 -2.97 26.95 -21.64
N GLN A 110 -2.66 27.41 -20.44
CA GLN A 110 -1.86 28.60 -20.16
C GLN A 110 -0.70 28.30 -19.23
N ASP A 111 0.23 29.25 -19.14
CA ASP A 111 1.36 29.23 -18.25
C ASP A 111 0.95 29.03 -16.78
N VAL A 112 1.41 27.95 -16.17
CA VAL A 112 1.13 27.57 -14.77
C VAL A 112 2.31 27.85 -13.83
N SER A 113 3.33 28.56 -14.29
CA SER A 113 4.56 28.79 -13.51
C SER A 113 4.34 29.60 -12.23
N ASN A 114 3.25 30.41 -12.16
CA ASN A 114 2.86 31.15 -10.97
C ASN A 114 2.11 30.31 -9.93
N LEU A 115 1.75 29.06 -10.23
CA LEU A 115 1.02 28.20 -9.30
C LEU A 115 1.96 27.51 -8.31
N ASP A 116 2.49 28.25 -7.34
CA ASP A 116 3.41 27.75 -6.32
C ASP A 116 2.72 27.18 -5.07
N GLY A 117 1.53 26.60 -5.25
CA GLY A 117 0.76 25.97 -4.15
C GLY A 117 -0.16 26.92 -3.40
N GLY A 118 -0.31 28.17 -3.84
CA GLY A 118 -1.34 29.08 -3.37
C GLY A 118 -2.74 28.65 -3.83
N SER A 119 -3.78 28.98 -3.05
CA SER A 119 -5.19 28.69 -3.36
C SER A 119 -5.86 29.81 -4.14
N GLU A 120 -5.25 30.96 -4.23
CA GLU A 120 -5.82 32.13 -4.89
C GLU A 120 -5.56 32.12 -6.39
N PRO A 121 -6.52 32.54 -7.24
CA PRO A 121 -6.31 32.68 -8.68
C PRO A 121 -5.16 33.63 -8.97
N GLN A 122 -4.26 33.21 -9.86
CA GLN A 122 -3.14 34.01 -10.32
C GLN A 122 -3.20 34.19 -11.83
N PRO A 123 -2.84 35.36 -12.39
CA PRO A 123 -2.69 35.51 -13.82
C PRO A 123 -1.53 34.66 -14.33
N PRO A 124 -1.56 34.19 -15.58
CA PRO A 124 -0.43 33.52 -16.20
C PRO A 124 0.80 34.44 -16.23
N ASN A 125 1.98 33.89 -15.99
CA ASN A 125 3.23 34.66 -15.95
C ASN A 125 3.73 35.07 -17.35
N SER A 126 3.23 34.40 -18.40
CA SER A 126 3.54 34.70 -19.79
C SER A 126 2.35 34.42 -20.71
N PHE A 127 2.47 34.81 -21.99
CA PHE A 127 1.45 34.53 -23.01
C PHE A 127 1.59 33.19 -23.70
N ARG A 128 2.47 32.29 -23.22
CA ARG A 128 2.59 30.97 -23.83
C ARG A 128 1.35 30.12 -23.53
N THR A 129 0.96 29.35 -24.51
CA THR A 129 -0.19 28.46 -24.45
C THR A 129 0.21 27.08 -24.94
N PHE A 130 -0.35 26.04 -24.31
CA PHE A 130 -0.11 24.62 -24.65
C PHE A 130 1.39 24.25 -24.67
N ASP A 131 2.20 24.92 -23.83
CA ASP A 131 3.62 24.63 -23.71
C ASP A 131 3.83 23.35 -22.88
N LEU A 132 4.71 22.47 -23.34
CA LEU A 132 4.99 21.19 -22.68
C LEU A 132 5.54 21.37 -21.25
N SER A 133 6.20 22.49 -20.95
CA SER A 133 6.71 22.81 -19.61
C SER A 133 5.60 23.19 -18.63
N ASP A 134 4.40 23.49 -19.10
CA ASP A 134 3.21 23.75 -18.29
C ASP A 134 2.35 22.50 -18.09
N GLY A 135 2.97 21.34 -18.10
CA GLY A 135 2.32 20.04 -17.99
C GLY A 135 2.37 19.43 -16.59
N PHE A 136 1.51 18.42 -16.43
CA PHE A 136 1.46 17.55 -15.26
C PHE A 136 1.65 16.11 -15.70
N TYR A 137 2.49 15.37 -14.98
CA TYR A 137 2.69 13.95 -15.24
C TYR A 137 1.64 13.11 -14.49
N ILE A 138 0.98 12.23 -15.21
CA ILE A 138 0.07 11.21 -14.68
C ILE A 138 0.64 9.85 -15.07
N GLY A 139 1.04 9.03 -14.09
CA GLY A 139 1.69 7.75 -14.30
C GLY A 139 0.75 6.56 -14.47
N GLY A 140 1.32 5.39 -14.73
CA GLY A 140 0.65 4.11 -14.61
C GLY A 140 -0.04 3.56 -15.85
N PHE A 141 0.30 4.03 -17.07
CA PHE A 141 -0.35 3.54 -18.30
C PHE A 141 0.30 2.29 -18.90
N TRP A 142 1.62 2.15 -18.77
CA TRP A 142 2.37 1.01 -19.25
C TRP A 142 3.46 0.66 -18.25
N GLY A 143 3.66 -0.63 -18.04
CA GLY A 143 4.70 -1.12 -17.16
C GLY A 143 4.63 -2.63 -16.98
N SER A 144 5.59 -3.19 -16.27
CA SER A 144 5.55 -4.57 -15.82
C SER A 144 4.50 -4.75 -14.72
N ALA A 145 4.03 -5.98 -14.51
CA ALA A 145 3.10 -6.29 -13.45
C ALA A 145 3.63 -5.81 -12.08
N PRO A 146 2.81 -5.08 -11.29
CA PRO A 146 3.25 -4.58 -10.01
C PRO A 146 3.49 -5.72 -9.02
N LYS A 147 4.55 -5.62 -8.21
CA LYS A 147 4.85 -6.57 -7.12
C LYS A 147 4.22 -6.15 -5.79
N THR A 148 3.92 -4.88 -5.64
CA THR A 148 3.23 -4.30 -4.49
C THR A 148 1.97 -3.63 -4.97
N PHE A 149 0.82 -4.05 -4.46
CA PHE A 149 -0.46 -3.52 -4.93
C PHE A 149 -1.59 -3.74 -3.92
N ILE A 150 -2.64 -2.97 -4.08
CA ILE A 150 -3.97 -3.22 -3.51
C ILE A 150 -4.88 -3.58 -4.67
N ARG A 151 -5.48 -4.76 -4.63
CA ARG A 151 -6.42 -5.23 -5.66
C ARG A 151 -7.81 -5.36 -5.06
N ILE A 152 -8.79 -4.88 -5.75
CA ILE A 152 -10.21 -5.05 -5.47
C ILE A 152 -10.75 -5.96 -6.57
N GLU A 153 -11.24 -7.13 -6.20
CA GLU A 153 -11.77 -8.14 -7.13
C GLU A 153 -13.27 -7.94 -7.37
N ASP A 154 -13.79 -8.45 -8.48
CA ASP A 154 -15.24 -8.43 -8.78
C ASP A 154 -16.06 -9.23 -7.76
N SER A 155 -15.45 -10.19 -7.07
CA SER A 155 -16.03 -10.92 -5.92
C SER A 155 -16.27 -10.05 -4.70
N GLY A 156 -15.71 -8.84 -4.64
CA GLY A 156 -15.71 -7.96 -3.47
C GLY A 156 -14.51 -8.20 -2.53
N ASP A 157 -13.60 -9.10 -2.89
CA ASP A 157 -12.39 -9.34 -2.09
C ASP A 157 -11.39 -8.19 -2.26
N VAL A 158 -10.66 -7.89 -1.18
CA VAL A 158 -9.56 -6.92 -1.19
C VAL A 158 -8.27 -7.62 -0.80
N THR A 159 -7.30 -7.61 -1.70
CA THR A 159 -5.97 -8.19 -1.48
C THR A 159 -4.92 -7.09 -1.38
N ILE A 160 -4.11 -7.11 -0.32
CA ILE A 160 -2.92 -6.26 -0.17
C ILE A 160 -1.69 -7.15 -0.29
N THR A 161 -0.86 -6.89 -1.29
CA THR A 161 0.37 -7.64 -1.54
C THR A 161 1.57 -6.72 -1.43
N ALA A 162 2.53 -7.08 -0.57
CA ALA A 162 3.82 -6.42 -0.42
C ALA A 162 4.92 -7.47 -0.17
N PRO A 163 5.97 -7.56 -1.02
CA PRO A 163 7.03 -8.57 -0.88
C PRO A 163 7.89 -8.43 0.38
N GLN A 164 7.95 -7.23 0.98
CA GLN A 164 8.80 -6.96 2.12
C GLN A 164 8.00 -6.82 3.41
N ALA A 165 7.14 -5.82 3.51
CA ALA A 165 6.41 -5.52 4.73
C ALA A 165 5.12 -4.72 4.45
N VAL A 166 4.14 -4.90 5.32
CA VAL A 166 3.01 -3.99 5.49
C VAL A 166 3.05 -3.47 6.91
N THR A 167 3.13 -2.15 7.07
CA THR A 167 3.14 -1.49 8.38
C THR A 167 1.87 -0.67 8.56
N VAL A 168 1.20 -0.85 9.69
CA VAL A 168 0.00 -0.10 10.06
C VAL A 168 0.31 0.74 11.30
N ASN A 169 0.44 2.05 11.13
CA ASN A 169 0.66 3.00 12.22
C ASN A 169 -0.67 3.68 12.54
N THR A 170 -1.28 3.32 13.64
CA THR A 170 -2.57 3.86 14.06
C THR A 170 -2.68 3.91 15.58
N LYS A 171 -3.53 4.80 16.07
CA LYS A 171 -3.90 4.82 17.48
C LYS A 171 -4.77 3.62 17.86
N ASN A 172 -5.69 3.23 16.98
CA ASN A 172 -6.60 2.10 17.21
C ASN A 172 -6.73 1.29 15.90
N ALA A 173 -6.60 -0.02 15.98
CA ALA A 173 -6.90 -0.95 14.88
C ALA A 173 -8.02 -1.89 15.32
N THR A 174 -9.06 -2.04 14.49
CA THR A 174 -10.18 -2.94 14.74
C THR A 174 -10.37 -3.86 13.55
N VAL A 175 -10.50 -5.16 13.80
CA VAL A 175 -10.80 -6.17 12.79
C VAL A 175 -12.12 -6.85 13.16
N ASN A 176 -13.17 -6.62 12.38
CA ASN A 176 -14.49 -7.23 12.54
C ASN A 176 -14.66 -8.31 11.46
N ALA A 177 -14.44 -9.56 11.82
CA ALA A 177 -14.65 -10.71 10.95
C ALA A 177 -15.79 -11.57 11.49
N SER A 178 -16.86 -11.74 10.72
CA SER A 178 -18.06 -12.49 11.15
C SER A 178 -17.84 -14.00 11.21
N VAL A 179 -16.83 -14.52 10.51
CA VAL A 179 -16.56 -15.97 10.44
C VAL A 179 -15.22 -16.30 11.10
N ALA A 180 -14.11 -15.74 10.62
CA ALA A 180 -12.78 -16.06 11.16
C ALA A 180 -11.76 -14.97 10.83
N THR A 181 -10.75 -14.85 11.71
CA THR A 181 -9.49 -14.16 11.42
C THR A 181 -8.38 -15.20 11.46
N VAL A 182 -7.58 -15.29 10.37
CA VAL A 182 -6.47 -16.24 10.25
C VAL A 182 -5.15 -15.49 10.17
N ILE A 183 -4.17 -15.85 11.01
CA ILE A 183 -2.82 -15.29 11.01
C ILE A 183 -1.84 -16.44 10.75
N ASN A 184 -1.36 -16.54 9.50
CA ASN A 184 -0.37 -17.53 9.09
C ASN A 184 1.04 -16.91 9.16
N THR A 185 1.76 -17.17 10.23
CA THR A 185 3.12 -16.68 10.44
C THR A 185 3.90 -17.64 11.33
N PRO A 186 5.23 -17.78 11.12
CA PRO A 186 6.09 -18.53 12.03
C PRO A 186 6.16 -17.95 13.45
N LYS A 187 5.90 -16.64 13.59
CA LYS A 187 5.93 -15.95 14.88
C LYS A 187 4.96 -14.78 14.92
N THR A 188 4.15 -14.73 15.97
CA THR A 188 3.35 -13.55 16.35
C THR A 188 3.90 -12.98 17.65
N THR A 189 4.08 -11.65 17.71
CA THR A 189 4.51 -10.95 18.92
C THR A 189 3.43 -9.95 19.32
N ILE A 190 2.94 -10.05 20.54
CA ILE A 190 2.00 -9.11 21.15
C ILE A 190 2.70 -8.55 22.39
N THR A 191 2.94 -7.23 22.45
CA THR A 191 3.69 -6.58 23.54
C THR A 191 2.81 -6.05 24.66
N GLY A 192 1.51 -6.01 24.45
CA GLY A 192 0.52 -5.59 25.44
C GLY A 192 -0.30 -6.76 25.99
N ASP A 193 -1.25 -6.43 26.85
CA ASP A 193 -2.19 -7.41 27.41
C ASP A 193 -3.06 -8.01 26.31
N THR A 194 -3.37 -9.30 26.46
CA THR A 194 -4.25 -10.03 25.53
C THR A 194 -5.45 -10.54 26.28
N TYR A 195 -6.65 -10.17 25.83
CA TYR A 195 -7.91 -10.66 26.35
C TYR A 195 -8.57 -11.62 25.36
N ILE A 196 -8.94 -12.82 25.84
CA ILE A 196 -9.65 -13.86 25.07
C ILE A 196 -10.92 -14.21 25.80
N ASP A 197 -12.05 -13.79 25.24
CA ASP A 197 -13.37 -13.92 25.88
C ASP A 197 -13.88 -15.37 25.97
N LYS A 198 -13.40 -16.25 25.09
CA LYS A 198 -13.88 -17.65 25.04
C LYS A 198 -12.73 -18.62 25.27
N THR A 199 -12.49 -19.51 24.33
CA THR A 199 -11.54 -20.61 24.46
C THR A 199 -10.23 -20.27 23.80
N LEU A 200 -9.12 -20.44 24.54
CA LEU A 200 -7.77 -20.49 23.99
C LEU A 200 -7.36 -21.96 23.80
N ASN A 201 -7.14 -22.39 22.56
CA ASN A 201 -6.61 -23.72 22.26
C ASN A 201 -5.15 -23.57 21.81
N VAL A 202 -4.23 -24.20 22.53
CA VAL A 202 -2.78 -24.17 22.23
C VAL A 202 -2.28 -25.58 22.05
N THR A 203 -1.84 -25.93 20.84
CA THR A 203 -1.30 -27.26 20.52
C THR A 203 0.17 -27.44 20.92
N GLY A 204 0.86 -26.33 21.16
CA GLY A 204 2.27 -26.31 21.57
C GLY A 204 2.46 -26.09 23.07
N ARG A 205 3.70 -25.79 23.45
CA ARG A 205 4.06 -25.47 24.85
C ARG A 205 3.59 -24.06 25.23
N ILE A 206 3.07 -23.92 26.44
CA ILE A 206 2.83 -22.63 27.10
C ILE A 206 3.97 -22.38 28.08
N THR A 207 4.63 -21.23 27.98
CA THR A 207 5.66 -20.78 28.90
C THR A 207 5.27 -19.45 29.51
N GLY A 208 5.08 -19.40 30.80
CA GLY A 208 4.80 -18.17 31.55
C GLY A 208 5.97 -17.80 32.45
N ALA A 209 6.87 -16.93 31.99
CA ALA A 209 8.06 -16.52 32.76
C ALA A 209 7.72 -15.77 34.07
N GLY A 210 6.60 -15.04 34.07
CA GLY A 210 6.06 -14.34 35.25
C GLY A 210 5.10 -15.16 36.12
N GLY A 211 4.92 -16.44 35.79
CA GLY A 211 3.96 -17.32 36.45
C GLY A 211 2.66 -17.50 35.67
N ILE A 212 1.80 -18.37 36.18
CA ILE A 212 0.46 -18.64 35.62
C ILE A 212 -0.53 -18.56 36.78
N THR A 213 -1.47 -17.64 36.69
CA THR A 213 -2.60 -17.57 37.64
C THR A 213 -3.85 -18.11 36.96
N VAL A 214 -4.46 -19.11 37.54
CA VAL A 214 -5.73 -19.67 37.09
C VAL A 214 -6.76 -19.46 38.17
N SER A 215 -7.69 -18.54 37.96
CA SER A 215 -8.85 -18.35 38.81
C SER A 215 -10.05 -19.06 38.18
N GLY A 216 -10.56 -20.07 38.85
CA GLY A 216 -11.63 -20.90 38.29
C GLY A 216 -13.01 -20.25 38.38
N GLY A 217 -13.86 -20.48 37.38
CA GLY A 217 -15.29 -20.35 37.47
C GLY A 217 -15.91 -21.58 38.20
N SER A 218 -17.21 -21.73 38.17
CA SER A 218 -17.97 -22.80 38.87
C SER A 218 -17.55 -24.25 38.50
N GLY A 219 -16.80 -24.44 37.41
CA GLY A 219 -16.32 -25.76 36.97
C GLY A 219 -14.91 -26.14 37.46
N GLY A 220 -14.19 -25.24 38.15
CA GLY A 220 -12.82 -25.46 38.58
C GLY A 220 -11.83 -25.57 37.43
N SER A 221 -10.55 -25.88 37.75
CA SER A 221 -9.46 -26.11 36.79
C SER A 221 -9.11 -27.60 36.76
N SER A 222 -8.92 -28.17 35.57
CA SER A 222 -8.52 -29.56 35.38
C SER A 222 -7.21 -29.64 34.61
N VAL A 223 -6.25 -30.40 35.11
CA VAL A 223 -4.98 -30.73 34.44
C VAL A 223 -4.97 -32.22 34.17
N ARG A 224 -4.87 -32.66 32.91
CA ARG A 224 -4.69 -34.05 32.52
C ARG A 224 -3.26 -34.26 32.01
N GLY A 225 -2.60 -35.27 32.56
CA GLY A 225 -1.23 -35.63 32.21
C GLY A 225 -0.33 -35.66 33.43
N ASN A 226 0.96 -35.74 33.21
CA ASN A 226 1.93 -35.72 34.29
C ASN A 226 2.19 -34.27 34.73
N PHE A 227 2.01 -34.00 36.01
CA PHE A 227 2.34 -32.72 36.63
C PHE A 227 3.61 -32.86 37.44
N LYS A 228 4.69 -32.18 37.06
CA LYS A 228 5.93 -32.08 37.81
C LYS A 228 6.02 -30.72 38.47
N LEU A 229 6.09 -30.68 39.80
CA LEU A 229 6.28 -29.48 40.58
C LEU A 229 7.71 -29.48 41.15
N GLU A 230 8.50 -28.46 40.84
CA GLU A 230 9.77 -28.18 41.46
C GLU A 230 9.59 -26.96 42.37
N GLY A 231 9.37 -27.18 43.64
CA GLY A 231 9.04 -26.14 44.60
C GLY A 231 8.07 -26.65 45.67
N SER A 232 7.33 -25.73 46.29
CA SER A 232 6.33 -26.06 47.30
C SER A 232 4.91 -26.00 46.72
N MET A 233 4.00 -26.83 47.25
CA MET A 233 2.56 -26.78 46.99
C MET A 233 1.86 -26.36 48.28
N SER A 234 1.02 -25.34 48.23
CA SER A 234 0.13 -24.94 49.32
C SER A 234 -1.33 -25.16 48.86
N ALA A 235 -2.08 -25.94 49.62
CA ALA A 235 -3.48 -26.17 49.38
C ALA A 235 -4.28 -25.76 50.60
N THR A 236 -5.36 -24.98 50.43
CA THR A 236 -6.29 -24.60 51.51
C THR A 236 -7.35 -25.65 51.77
N GLY A 237 -7.49 -26.61 50.85
CA GLY A 237 -8.38 -27.74 50.92
C GLY A 237 -7.62 -29.07 50.93
N ASP A 238 -8.35 -30.19 50.98
CA ASP A 238 -7.75 -31.51 50.96
C ASP A 238 -7.15 -31.87 49.60
N VAL A 239 -6.02 -32.54 49.61
CA VAL A 239 -5.38 -33.13 48.43
C VAL A 239 -5.65 -34.63 48.45
N VAL A 240 -6.32 -35.14 47.42
CA VAL A 240 -6.65 -36.57 47.32
C VAL A 240 -5.85 -37.23 46.18
N ALA A 241 -5.11 -38.26 46.49
CA ALA A 241 -4.36 -39.06 45.53
C ALA A 241 -4.70 -40.55 45.69
N GLY A 242 -5.16 -41.20 44.59
CA GLY A 242 -5.54 -42.62 44.62
C GLY A 242 -6.63 -42.95 45.65
N GLY A 243 -7.53 -42.00 45.88
CA GLY A 243 -8.61 -42.15 46.88
C GLY A 243 -8.17 -41.95 48.33
N LYS A 244 -6.93 -41.58 48.59
CA LYS A 244 -6.40 -41.27 49.91
C LYS A 244 -6.32 -39.77 50.13
N SER A 245 -6.96 -39.27 51.19
CA SER A 245 -6.92 -37.87 51.63
C SER A 245 -5.59 -37.57 52.32
N LEU A 246 -4.94 -36.45 51.93
CA LEU A 246 -3.74 -36.03 52.61
C LEU A 246 -4.04 -35.54 54.04
N MET A 247 -5.20 -34.92 54.24
CA MET A 247 -5.60 -34.42 55.57
C MET A 247 -6.22 -35.47 56.51
N LYS A 248 -6.79 -36.55 55.96
CA LYS A 248 -7.60 -37.51 56.75
C LYS A 248 -7.11 -38.94 56.71
N HIS A 249 -5.95 -39.23 56.03
CA HIS A 249 -5.46 -40.60 55.99
C HIS A 249 -4.92 -41.05 57.35
N THR A 250 -4.99 -42.31 57.60
CA THR A 250 -4.43 -42.94 58.79
C THR A 250 -3.57 -44.15 58.39
N HIS A 251 -2.66 -44.55 59.24
CA HIS A 251 -1.82 -45.71 59.02
C HIS A 251 -2.20 -46.80 60.05
N LYS A 252 -2.00 -48.08 59.74
CA LYS A 252 -2.09 -49.15 60.75
C LYS A 252 -0.89 -49.03 61.67
N GLY A 253 -1.14 -48.92 62.96
CA GLY A 253 -0.10 -49.01 63.97
C GLY A 253 0.37 -50.44 64.16
N ASP A 254 1.51 -50.64 64.77
CA ASP A 254 2.14 -51.92 65.06
C ASP A 254 1.38 -52.75 66.06
N SER A 255 0.55 -52.15 66.91
CA SER A 255 -0.29 -52.79 67.90
C SER A 255 -1.71 -53.05 67.46
N GLY A 256 -2.04 -53.01 66.17
CA GLY A 256 -3.33 -53.30 65.61
C GLY A 256 -4.33 -52.12 65.60
N GLY A 257 -3.97 -50.96 66.14
CA GLY A 257 -4.77 -49.72 66.07
C GLY A 257 -4.46 -48.93 64.82
N ASN A 258 -5.20 -47.84 64.56
CA ASN A 258 -4.87 -46.83 63.51
C ASN A 258 -4.23 -45.61 64.16
N THR A 259 -3.32 -44.97 63.44
CA THR A 259 -2.79 -43.67 63.86
C THR A 259 -3.84 -42.60 63.80
N GLY A 260 -3.62 -41.49 64.48
CA GLY A 260 -4.42 -40.30 64.26
C GLY A 260 -4.20 -39.73 62.82
N VAL A 261 -5.02 -38.74 62.41
CA VAL A 261 -4.80 -37.98 61.20
C VAL A 261 -3.52 -37.16 61.34
N PRO A 262 -2.88 -36.76 60.21
CA PRO A 262 -1.72 -35.84 60.25
C PRO A 262 -2.10 -34.53 60.95
N ASN A 263 -1.19 -34.02 61.79
CA ASN A 263 -1.34 -32.70 62.44
C ASN A 263 -0.97 -31.59 61.52
#